data_8e5e652db0630250fdb771d3b4ec3361
#
_entry.id   8e5e652db0630250fdb771d3b4ec3361
#
_cell.length_a   1.000
_cell.length_b   1.000
_cell.length_c   1.000
_cell.angle_alpha   90.00
_cell.angle_beta   90.00
_cell.angle_gamma   90.00
#
_symmetry.space_group_name_H-M   'P 1'
#
loop_
_entity.id
_entity.type
_entity.pdbx_description
1 polymer ?
#
loop_
_entity_poly.entity_id
_entity_poly.type
_entity_poly.pdbx_seq_one_letter_code
_entity_poly.pdbx_strand_id
1 'polypeptide(L)'
;MTTVTVIGAGPTGLTAAVELARLGAKVRIFEKRDGASNLSRAVGITPGSIELLTPCGAGPAIEAEAIRFEGLTVHRGDHPVLSLPLNFDARSSLHGLPQDRTEAHLIDALARYGVQVEYNRELTNLHIEADRVTACFGRHIEVPSKYLIGADGAHSRVRSTLGIHFLGHDLPGRWSIADVHSASWPHKTRFSGYLLPKGHVCVVVPMAPDRYRVIADADDALKALPVPMEVDQVHRTGSFTIQVRQAEQYRKGAVFLAGDAAHVHSPVGGRGMNLGIADAADLARRIMDGTTQGYDEARYAEGEHVIQISERGRRMLQSKGAAKRALFATMSVISHTPPAQRAIVHQLLSG
;
A
#
# COMPACT_ATOMS: atom_id res chain seq x y z
N MET A 1 -11.07 24.62 -17.61
CA MET A 1 -10.03 23.62 -17.37
C MET A 1 -10.06 23.28 -15.88
N THR A 2 -10.20 22.02 -15.51
CA THR A 2 -10.27 21.60 -14.10
C THR A 2 -8.91 21.74 -13.44
N THR A 3 -8.85 22.44 -12.30
CA THR A 3 -7.61 22.62 -11.51
C THR A 3 -7.68 21.75 -10.26
N VAL A 4 -6.62 21.00 -9.97
CA VAL A 4 -6.56 20.10 -8.81
C VAL A 4 -5.22 20.27 -8.09
N THR A 5 -5.30 20.42 -6.78
CA THR A 5 -4.15 20.40 -5.87
C THR A 5 -4.09 19.05 -5.17
N VAL A 6 -2.92 18.38 -5.22
CA VAL A 6 -2.65 17.12 -4.54
C VAL A 6 -1.66 17.35 -3.42
N ILE A 7 -1.96 16.89 -2.21
CA ILE A 7 -1.10 16.99 -1.03
C ILE A 7 -0.56 15.60 -0.68
N GLY A 8 0.76 15.45 -0.76
CA GLY A 8 1.50 14.21 -0.56
C GLY A 8 1.92 13.56 -1.87
N ALA A 9 3.20 13.23 -1.99
CA ALA A 9 3.81 12.55 -3.14
C ALA A 9 4.24 11.12 -2.80
N GLY A 10 3.39 10.38 -2.08
CA GLY A 10 3.43 8.93 -1.99
C GLY A 10 2.73 8.29 -3.19
N PRO A 11 2.66 6.93 -3.27
CA PRO A 11 2.06 6.23 -4.42
C PRO A 11 0.64 6.70 -4.75
N THR A 12 -0.20 6.92 -3.74
CA THR A 12 -1.57 7.43 -3.92
C THR A 12 -1.61 8.81 -4.55
N GLY A 13 -0.84 9.77 -3.98
CA GLY A 13 -0.84 11.14 -4.50
C GLY A 13 -0.22 11.25 -5.89
N LEU A 14 0.85 10.50 -6.16
CA LEU A 14 1.47 10.42 -7.48
C LEU A 14 0.52 9.80 -8.52
N THR A 15 -0.21 8.74 -8.14
CA THR A 15 -1.24 8.13 -9.01
C THR A 15 -2.35 9.15 -9.32
N ALA A 16 -2.86 9.86 -8.30
CA ALA A 16 -3.87 10.89 -8.51
C ALA A 16 -3.37 11.98 -9.46
N ALA A 17 -2.14 12.47 -9.24
CA ALA A 17 -1.55 13.53 -10.06
C ALA A 17 -1.33 13.10 -11.51
N VAL A 18 -0.77 11.91 -11.74
CA VAL A 18 -0.49 11.44 -13.10
C VAL A 18 -1.77 11.13 -13.88
N GLU A 19 -2.77 10.51 -13.25
CA GLU A 19 -4.05 10.21 -13.90
C GLU A 19 -4.84 11.48 -14.22
N LEU A 20 -4.89 12.45 -13.29
CA LEU A 20 -5.50 13.75 -13.56
C LEU A 20 -4.81 14.51 -14.70
N ALA A 21 -3.47 14.53 -14.70
CA ALA A 21 -2.71 15.18 -15.77
C ALA A 21 -2.94 14.49 -17.13
N ARG A 22 -2.94 13.16 -17.16
CA ARG A 22 -3.26 12.35 -18.34
C ARG A 22 -4.66 12.65 -18.90
N LEU A 23 -5.62 12.85 -18.02
CA LEU A 23 -7.01 13.18 -18.39
C LEU A 23 -7.21 14.68 -18.70
N GLY A 24 -6.16 15.50 -18.67
CA GLY A 24 -6.19 16.89 -19.10
C GLY A 24 -6.53 17.92 -18.00
N ALA A 25 -6.46 17.55 -16.71
CA ALA A 25 -6.56 18.51 -15.63
C ALA A 25 -5.26 19.31 -15.47
N LYS A 26 -5.37 20.55 -14.96
CA LYS A 26 -4.21 21.30 -14.48
C LYS A 26 -3.91 20.89 -13.05
N VAL A 27 -2.81 20.15 -12.84
CA VAL A 27 -2.44 19.56 -11.54
C VAL A 27 -1.23 20.24 -10.95
N ARG A 28 -1.25 20.46 -9.64
CA ARG A 28 -0.07 20.73 -8.82
C ARG A 28 -0.01 19.72 -7.69
N ILE A 29 1.15 19.18 -7.42
CA ILE A 29 1.39 18.21 -6.36
C ILE A 29 2.47 18.71 -5.42
N PHE A 30 2.19 18.66 -4.11
CA PHE A 30 3.03 19.22 -3.05
C PHE A 30 3.42 18.12 -2.07
N GLU A 31 4.68 18.13 -1.68
CA GLU A 31 5.25 17.20 -0.72
C GLU A 31 6.07 17.94 0.34
N LYS A 32 5.91 17.59 1.61
CA LYS A 32 6.64 18.20 2.72
C LYS A 32 8.11 17.77 2.80
N ARG A 33 8.44 16.56 2.31
CA ARG A 33 9.82 16.07 2.23
C ARG A 33 10.65 16.98 1.31
N ASP A 34 11.96 16.92 1.48
CA ASP A 34 12.93 17.66 0.66
C ASP A 34 13.21 17.02 -0.71
N GLY A 35 12.77 15.77 -0.92
CA GLY A 35 12.96 15.03 -2.15
C GLY A 35 12.14 13.75 -2.22
N ALA A 36 12.38 12.96 -3.25
CA ALA A 36 11.80 11.65 -3.43
C ALA A 36 12.14 10.72 -2.26
N SER A 37 11.24 9.80 -1.92
CA SER A 37 11.46 8.87 -0.82
C SER A 37 12.53 7.85 -1.18
N ASN A 38 13.44 7.62 -0.26
CA ASN A 38 14.32 6.46 -0.25
C ASN A 38 13.82 5.36 0.71
N LEU A 39 12.59 5.55 1.26
CA LEU A 39 11.99 4.66 2.24
C LEU A 39 10.95 3.77 1.55
N SER A 40 11.24 2.49 1.46
CA SER A 40 10.24 1.51 1.08
C SER A 40 9.40 1.11 2.29
N ARG A 41 8.07 1.14 2.15
CA ARG A 41 7.10 0.59 3.12
C ARG A 41 6.39 -0.62 2.52
N ALA A 42 5.71 -0.45 1.41
CA ALA A 42 5.08 -1.51 0.64
C ALA A 42 6.05 -2.15 -0.35
N VAL A 43 5.70 -3.37 -0.79
CA VAL A 43 6.45 -4.12 -1.80
C VAL A 43 5.50 -4.72 -2.84
N GLY A 44 4.40 -5.34 -2.41
CA GLY A 44 3.50 -6.06 -3.31
C GLY A 44 2.63 -5.13 -4.16
N ILE A 45 2.63 -5.35 -5.48
CA ILE A 45 1.79 -4.65 -6.45
C ILE A 45 0.88 -5.67 -7.12
N THR A 46 -0.43 -5.45 -7.00
CA THR A 46 -1.44 -6.36 -7.58
C THR A 46 -1.59 -6.15 -9.08
N PRO A 47 -2.08 -7.16 -9.83
CA PRO A 47 -2.40 -7.01 -11.25
C PRO A 47 -3.35 -5.84 -11.54
N GLY A 48 -4.37 -5.65 -10.68
CA GLY A 48 -5.30 -4.52 -10.81
C GLY A 48 -4.61 -3.16 -10.70
N SER A 49 -3.61 -3.02 -9.80
CA SER A 49 -2.83 -1.78 -9.72
C SER A 49 -1.96 -1.56 -10.97
N ILE A 50 -1.34 -2.61 -11.52
CA ILE A 50 -0.60 -2.53 -12.79
C ILE A 50 -1.53 -2.08 -13.92
N GLU A 51 -2.74 -2.67 -14.01
CA GLU A 51 -3.74 -2.30 -15.01
C GLU A 51 -4.15 -0.83 -14.90
N LEU A 52 -4.44 -0.35 -13.68
CA LEU A 52 -4.78 1.05 -13.42
C LEU A 52 -3.65 2.01 -13.80
N LEU A 53 -2.39 1.61 -13.65
CA LEU A 53 -1.21 2.43 -13.96
C LEU A 53 -0.71 2.27 -15.42
N THR A 54 -1.30 1.35 -16.19
CA THR A 54 -0.91 1.12 -17.60
C THR A 54 -1.18 2.32 -18.51
N PRO A 55 -2.33 3.01 -18.40
CA PRO A 55 -2.62 4.15 -19.29
C PRO A 55 -1.64 5.32 -19.17
N CYS A 56 -1.06 5.55 -17.99
CA CYS A 56 -0.03 6.59 -17.79
C CYS A 56 1.39 6.08 -18.13
N GLY A 57 1.55 4.80 -18.43
CA GLY A 57 2.83 4.17 -18.77
C GLY A 57 3.70 3.80 -17.56
N ALA A 58 3.23 4.00 -16.33
CA ALA A 58 3.94 3.55 -15.13
C ALA A 58 3.79 2.04 -14.92
N GLY A 59 2.61 1.46 -15.21
CA GLY A 59 2.36 0.03 -15.06
C GLY A 59 3.38 -0.85 -15.79
N PRO A 60 3.58 -0.72 -17.10
CA PRO A 60 4.60 -1.47 -17.84
C PRO A 60 6.03 -1.27 -17.33
N ALA A 61 6.38 -0.05 -16.89
CA ALA A 61 7.70 0.24 -16.36
C ALA A 61 7.94 -0.45 -15.00
N ILE A 62 6.92 -0.47 -14.14
CA ILE A 62 6.92 -1.19 -12.86
C ILE A 62 7.05 -2.70 -13.12
N GLU A 63 6.26 -3.25 -14.05
CA GLU A 63 6.27 -4.69 -14.37
C GLU A 63 7.63 -5.14 -14.92
N ALA A 64 8.30 -4.30 -15.70
CA ALA A 64 9.62 -4.60 -16.28
C ALA A 64 10.74 -4.66 -15.23
N GLU A 65 10.63 -3.91 -14.13
CA GLU A 65 11.64 -3.89 -13.05
C GLU A 65 11.31 -4.86 -11.91
N ALA A 66 10.02 -5.14 -11.68
CA ALA A 66 9.55 -5.88 -10.52
C ALA A 66 9.91 -7.37 -10.57
N ILE A 67 10.10 -7.97 -9.40
CA ILE A 67 10.12 -9.43 -9.26
C ILE A 67 8.70 -9.96 -9.42
N ARG A 68 8.50 -10.92 -10.30
CA ARG A 68 7.27 -11.69 -10.38
C ARG A 68 7.26 -12.76 -9.29
N PHE A 69 6.29 -12.70 -8.37
CA PHE A 69 6.17 -13.71 -7.34
C PHE A 69 5.59 -15.01 -7.89
N GLU A 70 6.32 -16.10 -7.68
CA GLU A 70 5.89 -17.43 -8.09
C GLU A 70 5.03 -18.14 -7.05
N GLY A 71 5.10 -17.71 -5.78
CA GLY A 71 4.32 -18.35 -4.75
C GLY A 71 4.47 -17.74 -3.36
N LEU A 72 3.63 -18.25 -2.47
CA LEU A 72 3.64 -18.02 -1.04
C LEU A 72 3.79 -19.36 -0.33
N THR A 73 4.71 -19.46 0.63
CA THR A 73 4.81 -20.61 1.52
C THR A 73 4.71 -20.16 2.96
N VAL A 74 3.85 -20.80 3.75
CA VAL A 74 3.76 -20.59 5.20
C VAL A 74 4.33 -21.81 5.91
N HIS A 75 5.23 -21.58 6.84
CA HIS A 75 5.95 -22.61 7.60
C HIS A 75 5.54 -22.60 9.07
N ARG A 76 5.62 -23.76 9.68
CA ARG A 76 5.60 -23.95 11.13
C ARG A 76 6.88 -24.67 11.54
N GLY A 77 7.82 -23.94 12.13
CA GLY A 77 9.22 -24.42 12.17
C GLY A 77 9.73 -24.61 10.74
N ASP A 78 10.35 -25.75 10.47
CA ASP A 78 10.89 -26.10 9.15
C ASP A 78 9.87 -26.74 8.19
N HIS A 79 8.65 -26.99 8.66
CA HIS A 79 7.63 -27.70 7.86
C HIS A 79 6.69 -26.71 7.18
N PRO A 80 6.52 -26.79 5.84
CA PRO A 80 5.49 -26.02 5.13
C PRO A 80 4.10 -26.52 5.51
N VAL A 81 3.22 -25.61 5.91
CA VAL A 81 1.81 -25.88 6.24
C VAL A 81 0.85 -25.34 5.22
N LEU A 82 1.30 -24.39 4.40
CA LEU A 82 0.57 -23.87 3.24
C LEU A 82 1.57 -23.54 2.13
N SER A 83 1.28 -23.98 0.92
CA SER A 83 2.02 -23.58 -0.28
C SER A 83 1.00 -23.20 -1.36
N LEU A 84 1.07 -21.96 -1.82
CA LEU A 84 0.21 -21.42 -2.86
C LEU A 84 1.07 -20.95 -4.03
N PRO A 85 0.90 -21.49 -5.23
CA PRO A 85 1.45 -20.87 -6.43
C PRO A 85 0.69 -19.57 -6.71
N LEU A 86 1.41 -18.49 -7.08
CA LEU A 86 0.85 -17.18 -7.42
C LEU A 86 0.90 -16.89 -8.93
N ASN A 87 1.35 -17.85 -9.72
CA ASN A 87 1.62 -17.71 -11.16
C ASN A 87 0.67 -18.57 -12.02
N PHE A 88 -0.59 -18.71 -11.62
CA PHE A 88 -1.58 -19.47 -12.40
C PHE A 88 -1.85 -18.89 -13.79
N ASP A 89 -1.72 -17.58 -13.93
CA ASP A 89 -1.86 -16.86 -15.18
C ASP A 89 -0.79 -15.75 -15.27
N ALA A 90 -0.23 -15.58 -16.45
CA ALA A 90 0.77 -14.56 -16.71
C ALA A 90 0.27 -13.14 -16.44
N ARG A 91 -1.03 -12.89 -16.67
CA ARG A 91 -1.68 -11.59 -16.48
C ARG A 91 -2.15 -11.33 -15.04
N SER A 92 -2.20 -12.37 -14.22
CA SER A 92 -2.71 -12.31 -12.84
C SER A 92 -1.59 -12.48 -11.82
N SER A 93 -0.38 -12.02 -12.12
CA SER A 93 0.78 -12.18 -11.24
C SER A 93 0.91 -11.03 -10.26
N LEU A 94 1.17 -11.37 -9.00
CA LEU A 94 1.62 -10.38 -8.01
C LEU A 94 3.08 -10.02 -8.27
N HIS A 95 3.37 -8.73 -8.27
CA HIS A 95 4.71 -8.20 -8.50
C HIS A 95 5.31 -7.64 -7.21
N GLY A 96 6.61 -7.80 -7.04
CA GLY A 96 7.39 -7.25 -5.94
C GLY A 96 8.29 -6.14 -6.42
N LEU A 97 8.03 -4.91 -5.96
CA LEU A 97 8.89 -3.77 -6.20
C LEU A 97 8.91 -2.89 -4.95
N PRO A 98 10.07 -2.43 -4.47
CA PRO A 98 10.13 -1.47 -3.38
C PRO A 98 9.32 -0.21 -3.69
N GLN A 99 8.62 0.31 -2.69
CA GLN A 99 7.73 1.48 -2.86
C GLN A 99 8.44 2.71 -3.44
N ASP A 100 9.69 2.95 -3.04
CA ASP A 100 10.52 4.04 -3.57
C ASP A 100 10.74 3.92 -5.08
N ARG A 101 10.86 2.69 -5.61
CA ARG A 101 10.94 2.44 -7.06
C ARG A 101 9.60 2.64 -7.75
N THR A 102 8.51 2.21 -7.11
CA THR A 102 7.14 2.49 -7.60
C THR A 102 6.90 4.00 -7.68
N GLU A 103 7.29 4.77 -6.64
CA GLU A 103 7.21 6.23 -6.64
C GLU A 103 8.05 6.84 -7.77
N ALA A 104 9.27 6.34 -8.01
CA ALA A 104 10.14 6.80 -9.10
C ALA A 104 9.48 6.65 -10.47
N HIS A 105 8.90 5.49 -10.78
CA HIS A 105 8.18 5.27 -12.03
C HIS A 105 6.96 6.18 -12.20
N LEU A 106 6.26 6.47 -11.11
CA LEU A 106 5.13 7.41 -11.13
C LEU A 106 5.60 8.86 -11.34
N ILE A 107 6.71 9.27 -10.74
CA ILE A 107 7.33 10.58 -10.95
C ILE A 107 7.77 10.74 -12.41
N ASP A 108 8.42 9.74 -12.98
CA ASP A 108 8.84 9.73 -14.39
C ASP A 108 7.61 9.79 -15.34
N ALA A 109 6.54 9.08 -15.01
CA ALA A 109 5.30 9.15 -15.74
C ALA A 109 4.67 10.56 -15.67
N LEU A 110 4.65 11.16 -14.47
CA LEU A 110 4.10 12.50 -14.24
C LEU A 110 4.88 13.58 -15.01
N ALA A 111 6.20 13.46 -15.06
CA ALA A 111 7.08 14.39 -15.78
C ALA A 111 6.77 14.45 -17.29
N ARG A 112 6.31 13.33 -17.88
CA ARG A 112 5.88 13.29 -19.30
C ARG A 112 4.67 14.18 -19.62
N TYR A 113 3.88 14.51 -18.59
CA TYR A 113 2.76 15.46 -18.69
C TYR A 113 3.15 16.88 -18.27
N GLY A 114 4.46 17.16 -18.07
CA GLY A 114 4.96 18.49 -17.71
C GLY A 114 4.68 18.88 -16.25
N VAL A 115 4.33 17.92 -15.39
CA VAL A 115 4.06 18.16 -13.97
C VAL A 115 5.23 17.64 -13.14
N GLN A 116 5.69 18.44 -12.19
CA GLN A 116 6.75 18.09 -11.25
C GLN A 116 6.25 18.17 -9.81
N VAL A 117 6.82 17.36 -8.92
CA VAL A 117 6.53 17.41 -7.49
C VAL A 117 7.19 18.64 -6.88
N GLU A 118 6.39 19.46 -6.20
CA GLU A 118 6.88 20.62 -5.45
C GLU A 118 7.24 20.18 -4.02
N TYR A 119 8.53 19.91 -3.81
CA TYR A 119 9.09 19.49 -2.51
C TYR A 119 9.26 20.66 -1.55
N ASN A 120 9.52 20.36 -0.26
CA ASN A 120 9.62 21.34 0.83
C ASN A 120 8.36 22.21 0.94
N ARG A 121 7.20 21.61 0.74
CA ARG A 121 5.90 22.30 0.80
C ARG A 121 4.97 21.57 1.77
N GLU A 122 5.08 21.90 3.05
CA GLU A 122 4.17 21.38 4.06
C GLU A 122 2.88 22.21 4.08
N LEU A 123 1.74 21.52 3.96
CA LEU A 123 0.42 22.15 4.11
C LEU A 123 0.25 22.67 5.54
N THR A 124 -0.08 23.94 5.67
CA THR A 124 -0.34 24.57 6.99
C THR A 124 -1.82 24.75 7.26
N ASN A 125 -2.60 25.12 6.26
CA ASN A 125 -4.04 25.36 6.39
C ASN A 125 -4.79 25.16 5.06
N LEU A 126 -6.12 25.11 5.14
CA LEU A 126 -7.06 25.06 4.00
C LEU A 126 -8.16 26.10 4.21
N HIS A 127 -8.49 26.84 3.15
CA HIS A 127 -9.68 27.66 3.08
C HIS A 127 -10.64 27.07 2.04
N ILE A 128 -11.84 26.72 2.47
CA ILE A 128 -12.85 26.07 1.61
C ILE A 128 -13.95 27.10 1.36
N GLU A 129 -14.19 27.38 0.08
CA GLU A 129 -15.26 28.22 -0.42
C GLU A 129 -16.25 27.38 -1.23
N ALA A 130 -17.33 27.99 -1.70
CA ALA A 130 -18.38 27.25 -2.39
C ALA A 130 -17.91 26.56 -3.69
N ASP A 131 -17.00 27.20 -4.42
CA ASP A 131 -16.55 26.80 -5.76
C ASP A 131 -15.05 26.52 -5.86
N ARG A 132 -14.29 26.72 -4.79
CA ARG A 132 -12.85 26.52 -4.75
C ARG A 132 -12.32 26.12 -3.37
N VAL A 133 -11.12 25.59 -3.37
CA VAL A 133 -10.34 25.34 -2.16
C VAL A 133 -8.95 25.97 -2.34
N THR A 134 -8.47 26.67 -1.30
CA THR A 134 -7.15 27.26 -1.28
C THR A 134 -6.28 26.52 -0.28
N ALA A 135 -5.19 25.91 -0.76
CA ALA A 135 -4.17 25.30 0.08
C ALA A 135 -3.12 26.33 0.47
N CYS A 136 -2.78 26.41 1.77
CA CYS A 136 -1.81 27.35 2.31
C CYS A 136 -0.53 26.61 2.72
N PHE A 137 0.63 27.15 2.31
CA PHE A 137 1.95 26.61 2.63
C PHE A 137 2.82 27.72 3.24
N GLY A 138 3.24 27.51 4.50
CA GLY A 138 3.97 28.55 5.23
C GLY A 138 3.11 29.82 5.43
N ARG A 139 3.75 30.99 5.35
CA ARG A 139 3.09 32.27 5.65
C ARG A 139 2.47 32.99 4.44
N HIS A 140 2.94 32.67 3.21
CA HIS A 140 2.65 33.55 2.05
C HIS A 140 2.33 32.79 0.75
N ILE A 141 2.30 31.46 0.77
CA ILE A 141 2.00 30.69 -0.44
C ILE A 141 0.58 30.17 -0.35
N GLU A 142 -0.26 30.67 -1.22
CA GLU A 142 -1.66 30.24 -1.38
C GLU A 142 -1.87 29.67 -2.78
N VAL A 143 -2.50 28.51 -2.85
CA VAL A 143 -2.73 27.79 -4.11
C VAL A 143 -4.22 27.48 -4.22
N PRO A 144 -4.97 28.29 -4.99
CA PRO A 144 -6.35 28.03 -5.26
C PRO A 144 -6.52 26.92 -6.31
N SER A 145 -7.52 26.07 -6.12
CA SER A 145 -7.93 25.04 -7.06
C SER A 145 -9.40 24.72 -6.92
N LYS A 146 -9.98 24.08 -7.92
CA LYS A 146 -11.38 23.62 -7.87
C LYS A 146 -11.53 22.43 -6.91
N TYR A 147 -10.55 21.54 -6.88
CA TYR A 147 -10.54 20.36 -6.01
C TYR A 147 -9.19 20.20 -5.32
N LEU A 148 -9.21 19.59 -4.14
CA LEU A 148 -8.00 19.21 -3.42
C LEU A 148 -8.09 17.75 -3.00
N ILE A 149 -6.97 17.01 -3.18
CA ILE A 149 -6.81 15.62 -2.77
C ILE A 149 -5.78 15.54 -1.66
N GLY A 150 -6.18 15.10 -0.48
CA GLY A 150 -5.31 14.75 0.63
C GLY A 150 -4.86 13.29 0.50
N ALA A 151 -3.61 13.10 0.09
CA ALA A 151 -2.91 11.82 0.01
C ALA A 151 -1.62 11.85 0.87
N ASP A 152 -1.68 12.57 1.99
CA ASP A 152 -0.57 12.94 2.86
C ASP A 152 -0.33 11.94 4.02
N GLY A 153 -0.88 10.72 3.88
CA GLY A 153 -0.58 9.57 4.70
C GLY A 153 -1.32 9.51 6.03
N ALA A 154 -0.98 8.52 6.87
CA ALA A 154 -1.68 8.20 8.12
C ALA A 154 -1.81 9.40 9.09
N HIS A 155 -0.84 10.31 9.08
CA HIS A 155 -0.84 11.55 9.87
C HIS A 155 -1.32 12.75 9.05
N SER A 156 -2.35 12.57 8.23
CA SER A 156 -2.86 13.55 7.28
C SER A 156 -3.17 14.90 7.93
N ARG A 157 -2.50 15.94 7.41
CA ARG A 157 -2.78 17.33 7.77
C ARG A 157 -4.09 17.79 7.12
N VAL A 158 -4.36 17.32 5.90
CA VAL A 158 -5.64 17.62 5.22
C VAL A 158 -6.80 17.12 6.06
N ARG A 159 -6.80 15.85 6.47
CA ARG A 159 -7.84 15.26 7.31
C ARG A 159 -8.04 16.04 8.63
N SER A 160 -6.94 16.34 9.33
CA SER A 160 -7.01 17.05 10.61
C SER A 160 -7.51 18.49 10.47
N THR A 161 -7.12 19.21 9.43
CA THR A 161 -7.60 20.57 9.15
C THR A 161 -9.09 20.60 8.82
N LEU A 162 -9.62 19.54 8.19
CA LEU A 162 -11.05 19.37 7.94
C LEU A 162 -11.86 19.03 9.20
N GLY A 163 -11.20 18.67 10.30
CA GLY A 163 -11.86 18.18 11.52
C GLY A 163 -12.47 16.78 11.34
N ILE A 164 -12.00 16.00 10.37
CA ILE A 164 -12.48 14.63 10.12
C ILE A 164 -11.79 13.68 11.10
N HIS A 165 -12.58 12.93 11.88
CA HIS A 165 -12.05 11.95 12.82
C HIS A 165 -11.46 10.73 12.10
N PHE A 166 -10.40 10.17 12.69
CA PHE A 166 -9.76 8.94 12.23
C PHE A 166 -10.07 7.81 13.21
N LEU A 167 -11.19 7.13 12.96
CA LEU A 167 -11.77 6.15 13.86
C LEU A 167 -11.02 4.83 13.79
N GLY A 168 -10.82 4.18 14.93
CA GLY A 168 -10.16 2.89 15.03
C GLY A 168 -9.19 2.80 16.22
N HIS A 169 -8.19 1.93 16.10
CA HIS A 169 -7.26 1.64 17.18
C HIS A 169 -5.89 1.25 16.67
N ASP A 170 -4.91 1.26 17.55
CA ASP A 170 -3.59 0.71 17.30
C ASP A 170 -3.57 -0.76 17.75
N LEU A 171 -2.93 -1.63 16.99
CA LEU A 171 -2.75 -3.02 17.40
C LEU A 171 -1.68 -3.11 18.47
N PRO A 172 -1.86 -4.00 19.47
CA PRO A 172 -0.85 -4.22 20.48
C PRO A 172 0.40 -4.87 19.87
N GLY A 173 1.55 -4.55 20.46
CA GLY A 173 2.84 -5.08 20.02
C GLY A 173 3.58 -4.16 19.07
N ARG A 174 4.87 -4.40 19.01
CA ARG A 174 5.80 -3.68 18.13
C ARG A 174 6.25 -4.60 17.02
N TRP A 175 6.18 -4.10 15.82
CA TRP A 175 6.67 -4.78 14.64
C TRP A 175 8.04 -4.22 14.26
N SER A 176 8.91 -5.08 13.76
CA SER A 176 10.19 -4.68 13.22
C SER A 176 10.36 -5.12 11.77
N ILE A 177 11.20 -4.39 11.07
CA ILE A 177 11.62 -4.70 9.70
C ILE A 177 13.13 -4.68 9.61
N ALA A 178 13.67 -5.52 8.71
CA ALA A 178 15.03 -5.43 8.22
C ALA A 178 15.04 -5.61 6.69
N ASP A 179 15.61 -4.64 5.98
CA ASP A 179 15.89 -4.77 4.55
C ASP A 179 17.34 -5.21 4.41
N VAL A 180 17.55 -6.38 3.79
CA VAL A 180 18.86 -7.05 3.73
C VAL A 180 19.18 -7.52 2.32
N HIS A 181 20.47 -7.67 2.03
CA HIS A 181 20.99 -8.44 0.92
C HIS A 181 21.41 -9.82 1.41
N SER A 182 21.04 -10.87 0.69
CA SER A 182 21.36 -12.26 1.00
C SER A 182 21.42 -13.08 -0.29
N ALA A 183 22.60 -13.26 -0.84
CA ALA A 183 22.79 -14.02 -2.08
C ALA A 183 22.44 -15.51 -1.93
N SER A 184 22.57 -16.06 -0.72
CA SER A 184 22.35 -17.48 -0.42
C SER A 184 20.87 -17.80 -0.08
N TRP A 185 19.97 -16.80 0.06
CA TRP A 185 18.57 -17.08 0.40
C TRP A 185 17.87 -17.88 -0.71
N PRO A 186 17.27 -19.05 -0.40
CA PRO A 186 16.82 -19.98 -1.44
C PRO A 186 15.50 -19.56 -2.11
N HIS A 187 14.69 -18.70 -1.48
CA HIS A 187 13.34 -18.34 -1.95
C HIS A 187 13.34 -17.00 -2.68
N LYS A 188 14.01 -16.93 -3.84
CA LYS A 188 14.26 -15.68 -4.57
C LYS A 188 13.01 -15.00 -5.12
N THR A 189 11.93 -15.78 -5.38
CA THR A 189 10.69 -15.32 -6.00
C THR A 189 9.45 -15.69 -5.17
N ARG A 190 9.63 -16.13 -3.91
CA ARG A 190 8.53 -16.62 -3.07
C ARG A 190 8.47 -15.89 -1.75
N PHE A 191 7.27 -15.54 -1.33
CA PHE A 191 7.01 -15.14 0.04
C PHE A 191 7.23 -16.33 0.98
N SER A 192 7.95 -16.12 2.05
CA SER A 192 8.16 -17.11 3.11
C SER A 192 7.60 -16.58 4.43
N GLY A 193 6.45 -17.09 4.85
CA GLY A 193 5.84 -16.79 6.14
C GLY A 193 6.19 -17.85 7.17
N TYR A 194 6.46 -17.45 8.41
CA TYR A 194 6.78 -18.34 9.52
C TYR A 194 5.84 -18.08 10.69
N LEU A 195 5.14 -19.11 11.12
CA LEU A 195 4.30 -19.09 12.31
C LEU A 195 5.13 -19.43 13.53
N LEU A 196 5.39 -18.43 14.36
CA LEU A 196 6.23 -18.52 15.53
C LEU A 196 5.43 -18.94 16.78
N PRO A 197 6.12 -19.33 17.88
CA PRO A 197 5.46 -19.60 19.16
C PRO A 197 4.60 -18.42 19.64
N LYS A 198 3.60 -18.71 20.47
CA LYS A 198 2.65 -17.73 21.06
C LYS A 198 1.81 -16.92 20.04
N GLY A 199 1.84 -17.29 18.74
CA GLY A 199 1.06 -16.62 17.69
C GLY A 199 1.81 -15.47 17.01
N HIS A 200 3.10 -15.31 17.27
CA HIS A 200 3.96 -14.39 16.53
C HIS A 200 4.16 -14.86 15.09
N VAL A 201 4.53 -13.93 14.24
CA VAL A 201 4.77 -14.20 12.82
C VAL A 201 6.06 -13.53 12.34
N CYS A 202 6.74 -14.17 11.41
CA CYS A 202 7.84 -13.58 10.67
C CYS A 202 7.61 -13.82 9.18
N VAL A 203 7.92 -12.85 8.34
CA VAL A 203 7.75 -12.95 6.89
C VAL A 203 9.01 -12.47 6.19
N VAL A 204 9.45 -13.21 5.17
CA VAL A 204 10.51 -12.79 4.25
C VAL A 204 9.87 -12.51 2.89
N VAL A 205 10.06 -11.29 2.39
CA VAL A 205 9.51 -10.80 1.13
C VAL A 205 10.64 -10.43 0.18
N PRO A 206 10.75 -11.05 -0.99
CA PRO A 206 11.69 -10.59 -2.02
C PRO A 206 11.31 -9.18 -2.50
N MET A 207 12.30 -8.29 -2.66
CA MET A 207 12.10 -6.90 -3.08
C MET A 207 12.80 -6.60 -4.41
N ALA A 208 13.98 -7.17 -4.62
CA ALA A 208 14.81 -7.09 -5.81
C ALA A 208 15.71 -8.33 -5.83
N PRO A 209 16.48 -8.61 -6.88
CA PRO A 209 17.44 -9.70 -6.89
C PRO A 209 18.32 -9.68 -5.64
N ASP A 210 18.32 -10.79 -4.91
CA ASP A 210 19.05 -11.00 -3.65
C ASP A 210 18.77 -9.98 -2.53
N ARG A 211 17.76 -9.14 -2.66
CA ARG A 211 17.32 -8.17 -1.67
C ARG A 211 15.96 -8.57 -1.08
N TYR A 212 15.90 -8.63 0.24
CA TYR A 212 14.73 -9.12 0.97
C TYR A 212 14.35 -8.19 2.10
N ARG A 213 13.05 -8.16 2.40
CA ARG A 213 12.52 -7.56 3.61
C ARG A 213 12.11 -8.66 4.56
N VAL A 214 12.67 -8.66 5.75
CA VAL A 214 12.22 -9.47 6.88
C VAL A 214 11.31 -8.60 7.75
N ILE A 215 10.12 -9.10 8.07
CA ILE A 215 9.11 -8.41 8.90
C ILE A 215 8.71 -9.35 10.03
N ALA A 216 8.70 -8.89 11.26
CA ALA A 216 8.25 -9.70 12.39
C ALA A 216 7.48 -8.85 13.42
N ASP A 217 6.52 -9.47 14.11
CA ASP A 217 5.89 -8.91 15.31
C ASP A 217 6.77 -9.17 16.55
N ALA A 218 8.00 -8.69 16.47
CA ALA A 218 9.06 -8.80 17.46
C ALA A 218 9.94 -7.55 17.42
N ASP A 219 10.79 -7.36 18.43
CA ASP A 219 11.68 -6.19 18.48
C ASP A 219 12.80 -6.21 17.42
N ASP A 220 13.17 -7.40 16.94
CA ASP A 220 14.23 -7.60 15.94
C ASP A 220 13.79 -8.67 14.94
N ALA A 221 13.53 -8.25 13.72
CA ALA A 221 13.00 -9.12 12.67
C ALA A 221 13.98 -10.23 12.26
N LEU A 222 15.29 -9.94 12.21
CA LEU A 222 16.30 -10.93 11.84
C LEU A 222 16.46 -12.00 12.92
N LYS A 223 16.45 -11.61 14.19
CA LYS A 223 16.49 -12.56 15.32
C LYS A 223 15.23 -13.38 15.45
N ALA A 224 14.08 -12.84 14.99
CA ALA A 224 12.80 -13.54 15.01
C ALA A 224 12.70 -14.59 13.88
N LEU A 225 13.51 -14.50 12.83
CA LEU A 225 13.51 -15.46 11.73
C LEU A 225 13.96 -16.84 12.24
N PRO A 226 13.12 -17.89 12.14
CA PRO A 226 13.42 -19.18 12.76
C PRO A 226 14.38 -20.06 11.96
N VAL A 227 14.79 -19.60 10.79
CA VAL A 227 15.74 -20.29 9.90
C VAL A 227 16.95 -19.39 9.65
N PRO A 228 18.15 -19.94 9.45
CA PRO A 228 19.34 -19.15 9.20
C PRO A 228 19.21 -18.39 7.88
N MET A 229 19.62 -17.14 7.89
CA MET A 229 19.79 -16.29 6.72
C MET A 229 21.21 -15.69 6.77
N GLU A 230 22.02 -16.00 5.81
CA GLU A 230 23.31 -15.31 5.65
C GLU A 230 23.05 -13.92 5.11
N VAL A 231 23.32 -12.92 5.93
CA VAL A 231 23.10 -11.51 5.58
C VAL A 231 24.42 -10.90 5.15
N ASP A 232 24.52 -10.59 3.85
CA ASP A 232 25.71 -9.95 3.27
C ASP A 232 25.76 -8.48 3.65
N GLN A 233 24.58 -7.81 3.65
CA GLN A 233 24.45 -6.39 3.98
C GLN A 233 23.07 -6.10 4.59
N VAL A 234 23.04 -5.24 5.61
CA VAL A 234 21.81 -4.64 6.13
C VAL A 234 21.68 -3.24 5.55
N HIS A 235 20.65 -3.01 4.72
CA HIS A 235 20.36 -1.70 4.15
C HIS A 235 19.61 -0.80 5.13
N ARG A 236 18.71 -1.41 5.91
CA ARG A 236 17.86 -0.67 6.84
C ARG A 236 17.26 -1.59 7.88
N THR A 237 17.09 -1.05 9.08
CA THR A 237 16.21 -1.61 10.12
C THR A 237 15.22 -0.55 10.58
N GLY A 238 14.11 -0.98 11.15
CA GLY A 238 13.11 -0.08 11.70
C GLY A 238 12.05 -0.82 12.50
N SER A 239 11.25 -0.05 13.22
CA SER A 239 10.13 -0.58 13.97
C SER A 239 8.91 0.33 13.83
N PHE A 240 7.71 -0.27 13.94
CA PHE A 240 6.45 0.44 13.79
C PHE A 240 5.34 -0.24 14.58
N THR A 241 4.27 0.50 14.84
CA THR A 241 3.02 -0.02 15.37
C THR A 241 1.98 -0.05 14.26
N ILE A 242 1.24 -1.14 14.17
CA ILE A 242 0.17 -1.26 13.18
C ILE A 242 -1.04 -0.48 13.67
N GLN A 243 -1.55 0.39 12.82
CA GLN A 243 -2.79 1.10 13.02
C GLN A 243 -3.89 0.47 12.16
N VAL A 244 -5.09 0.39 12.72
CA VAL A 244 -6.31 -0.02 12.00
C VAL A 244 -7.33 1.09 12.21
N ARG A 245 -7.40 1.98 11.24
CA ARG A 245 -8.21 3.22 11.34
C ARG A 245 -8.83 3.57 10.00
N GLN A 246 -9.98 4.24 10.07
CA GLN A 246 -10.68 4.76 8.90
C GLN A 246 -11.19 6.17 9.21
N ALA A 247 -11.07 7.09 8.25
CA ALA A 247 -11.68 8.40 8.34
C ALA A 247 -13.20 8.24 8.30
N GLU A 248 -13.93 9.02 9.13
CA GLU A 248 -15.40 8.93 9.19
C GLU A 248 -16.09 9.37 7.88
N GLN A 249 -15.36 10.11 7.05
CA GLN A 249 -15.77 10.49 5.70
C GLN A 249 -14.52 10.76 4.85
N TYR A 250 -14.62 10.49 3.54
CA TYR A 250 -13.50 10.68 2.58
C TYR A 250 -13.66 11.95 1.75
N ARG A 251 -14.71 12.72 2.01
CA ARG A 251 -14.99 13.96 1.30
C ARG A 251 -15.57 15.03 2.23
N LYS A 252 -15.12 16.28 2.06
CA LYS A 252 -15.76 17.46 2.64
C LYS A 252 -15.75 18.61 1.64
N GLY A 253 -16.90 18.91 1.03
CA GLY A 253 -17.00 19.88 -0.06
C GLY A 253 -16.19 19.47 -1.29
N ALA A 254 -15.23 20.30 -1.67
CA ALA A 254 -14.30 20.08 -2.80
C ALA A 254 -12.99 19.38 -2.39
N VAL A 255 -12.86 18.93 -1.14
CA VAL A 255 -11.66 18.25 -0.61
C VAL A 255 -11.96 16.76 -0.42
N PHE A 256 -11.04 15.93 -0.89
CA PHE A 256 -11.12 14.47 -0.86
C PHE A 256 -9.92 13.87 -0.12
N LEU A 257 -10.10 12.74 0.55
CA LEU A 257 -9.06 11.94 1.15
C LEU A 257 -8.88 10.64 0.36
N ALA A 258 -7.64 10.20 0.18
CA ALA A 258 -7.30 8.96 -0.50
C ALA A 258 -6.09 8.25 0.15
N GLY A 259 -6.04 6.92 0.06
CA GLY A 259 -4.98 6.10 0.63
C GLY A 259 -4.89 6.23 2.15
N ASP A 260 -3.69 6.20 2.70
CA ASP A 260 -3.45 6.23 4.15
C ASP A 260 -4.03 7.47 4.85
N ALA A 261 -4.35 8.55 4.13
CA ALA A 261 -5.06 9.70 4.68
C ALA A 261 -6.52 9.38 5.01
N ALA A 262 -7.12 8.43 4.30
CA ALA A 262 -8.49 7.96 4.48
C ALA A 262 -8.58 6.67 5.30
N HIS A 263 -7.67 5.74 5.13
CA HIS A 263 -7.69 4.42 5.78
C HIS A 263 -6.30 3.83 5.96
N VAL A 264 -6.07 3.19 7.10
CA VAL A 264 -4.89 2.38 7.39
C VAL A 264 -5.32 1.05 7.98
N HIS A 265 -4.63 -0.01 7.66
CA HIS A 265 -4.96 -1.35 8.12
C HIS A 265 -3.71 -2.21 8.32
N SER A 266 -3.90 -3.40 8.86
CA SER A 266 -2.83 -4.38 9.03
C SER A 266 -2.15 -4.70 7.69
N PRO A 267 -0.80 -4.83 7.66
CA PRO A 267 -0.06 -5.20 6.44
C PRO A 267 -0.35 -6.63 5.97
N VAL A 268 -1.15 -7.41 6.71
CA VAL A 268 -1.58 -8.75 6.29
C VAL A 268 -2.34 -8.66 4.98
N GLY A 269 -1.78 -9.31 3.95
CA GLY A 269 -2.32 -9.28 2.59
C GLY A 269 -1.72 -8.20 1.67
N GLY A 270 -0.87 -7.27 2.18
CA GLY A 270 -0.14 -6.31 1.35
C GLY A 270 -0.99 -5.32 0.55
N ARG A 271 -2.20 -4.98 1.02
CA ARG A 271 -3.23 -4.27 0.23
C ARG A 271 -3.16 -2.74 0.28
N GLY A 272 -2.49 -2.14 1.27
CA GLY A 272 -2.58 -0.69 1.54
C GLY A 272 -2.20 0.19 0.35
N MET A 273 -1.04 -0.04 -0.25
CA MET A 273 -0.60 0.72 -1.42
C MET A 273 -1.55 0.54 -2.61
N ASN A 274 -1.99 -0.69 -2.87
CA ASN A 274 -2.88 -1.03 -3.98
C ASN A 274 -4.26 -0.38 -3.83
N LEU A 275 -4.81 -0.36 -2.62
CA LEU A 275 -6.07 0.32 -2.30
C LEU A 275 -5.94 1.83 -2.51
N GLY A 276 -4.81 2.43 -2.09
CA GLY A 276 -4.53 3.85 -2.32
C GLY A 276 -4.37 4.21 -3.81
N ILE A 277 -3.79 3.33 -4.62
CA ILE A 277 -3.71 3.48 -6.08
C ILE A 277 -5.14 3.44 -6.68
N ALA A 278 -5.97 2.50 -6.23
CA ALA A 278 -7.34 2.38 -6.70
C ALA A 278 -8.20 3.60 -6.29
N ASP A 279 -8.06 4.11 -5.06
CA ASP A 279 -8.71 5.35 -4.63
C ASP A 279 -8.36 6.51 -5.55
N ALA A 280 -7.07 6.69 -5.82
CA ALA A 280 -6.56 7.79 -6.62
C ALA A 280 -7.04 7.74 -8.07
N ALA A 281 -7.01 6.56 -8.69
CA ALA A 281 -7.46 6.36 -10.06
C ALA A 281 -8.98 6.58 -10.21
N ASP A 282 -9.79 6.04 -9.27
CA ASP A 282 -11.24 6.26 -9.25
C ASP A 282 -11.57 7.74 -9.04
N LEU A 283 -10.91 8.42 -8.11
CA LEU A 283 -11.12 9.84 -7.84
C LEU A 283 -10.74 10.71 -9.04
N ALA A 284 -9.61 10.44 -9.69
CA ALA A 284 -9.17 11.18 -10.87
C ALA A 284 -10.22 11.10 -11.99
N ARG A 285 -10.74 9.90 -12.27
CA ARG A 285 -11.81 9.68 -13.24
C ARG A 285 -13.08 10.46 -12.86
N ARG A 286 -13.54 10.30 -11.61
CA ARG A 286 -14.77 10.99 -11.11
C ARG A 286 -14.67 12.51 -11.17
N ILE A 287 -13.50 13.08 -10.87
CA ILE A 287 -13.25 14.53 -10.98
C ILE A 287 -13.42 15.00 -12.42
N MET A 288 -12.89 14.25 -13.38
CA MET A 288 -12.95 14.62 -14.79
C MET A 288 -14.34 14.40 -15.40
N ASP A 289 -15.05 13.36 -14.97
CA ASP A 289 -16.41 13.04 -15.43
C ASP A 289 -17.50 13.87 -14.70
N GLY A 290 -17.14 14.62 -13.65
CA GLY A 290 -18.10 15.38 -12.83
C GLY A 290 -18.97 14.52 -11.90
N THR A 291 -18.57 13.27 -11.61
CA THR A 291 -19.32 12.28 -10.82
C THR A 291 -18.78 12.08 -9.40
N THR A 292 -18.24 13.16 -8.79
CA THR A 292 -17.58 13.09 -7.48
C THR A 292 -18.49 12.74 -6.31
N GLN A 293 -19.82 12.85 -6.44
CA GLN A 293 -20.76 12.66 -5.33
C GLN A 293 -20.76 11.23 -4.78
N GLY A 294 -20.53 10.22 -5.60
CA GLY A 294 -20.50 8.82 -5.14
C GLY A 294 -19.12 8.33 -4.66
N TYR A 295 -18.12 9.21 -4.54
CA TYR A 295 -16.78 8.82 -4.14
C TYR A 295 -16.70 8.36 -2.69
N ASP A 296 -17.28 9.15 -1.78
CA ASP A 296 -17.23 8.89 -0.34
C ASP A 296 -17.80 7.50 -0.02
N GLU A 297 -19.04 7.25 -0.41
CA GLU A 297 -19.72 5.98 -0.14
C GLU A 297 -18.99 4.79 -0.76
N ALA A 298 -18.55 4.92 -2.02
CA ALA A 298 -17.91 3.82 -2.73
C ALA A 298 -16.56 3.45 -2.11
N ARG A 299 -15.71 4.45 -1.84
CA ARG A 299 -14.36 4.19 -1.32
C ARG A 299 -14.34 3.91 0.17
N TYR A 300 -15.31 4.45 0.92
CA TYR A 300 -15.52 4.10 2.34
C TYR A 300 -15.85 2.61 2.48
N ALA A 301 -16.81 2.11 1.71
CA ALA A 301 -17.22 0.71 1.74
C ALA A 301 -16.05 -0.23 1.36
N GLU A 302 -15.24 0.15 0.36
CA GLU A 302 -14.06 -0.62 -0.04
C GLU A 302 -12.97 -0.63 1.05
N GLY A 303 -12.71 0.53 1.66
CA GLY A 303 -11.78 0.65 2.79
C GLY A 303 -12.20 -0.21 3.97
N GLU A 304 -13.48 -0.18 4.34
CA GLU A 304 -14.06 -1.03 5.38
C GLU A 304 -13.91 -2.52 5.06
N HIS A 305 -14.20 -2.91 3.81
CA HIS A 305 -14.06 -4.29 3.35
C HIS A 305 -12.62 -4.80 3.49
N VAL A 306 -11.63 -4.02 3.05
CA VAL A 306 -10.21 -4.37 3.15
C VAL A 306 -9.76 -4.45 4.61
N ILE A 307 -10.20 -3.54 5.46
CA ILE A 307 -9.94 -3.58 6.91
C ILE A 307 -10.49 -4.88 7.51
N GLN A 308 -11.73 -5.23 7.21
CA GLN A 308 -12.37 -6.46 7.73
C GLN A 308 -11.63 -7.72 7.29
N ILE A 309 -11.23 -7.83 6.01
CA ILE A 309 -10.47 -8.99 5.49
C ILE A 309 -9.12 -9.08 6.20
N SER A 310 -8.38 -7.98 6.30
CA SER A 310 -7.05 -7.93 6.94
C SER A 310 -7.13 -8.34 8.41
N GLU A 311 -8.16 -7.87 9.14
CA GLU A 311 -8.38 -8.22 10.54
C GLU A 311 -8.85 -9.66 10.74
N ARG A 312 -9.67 -10.21 9.83
CA ARG A 312 -10.03 -11.64 9.84
C ARG A 312 -8.78 -12.50 9.63
N GLY A 313 -7.95 -12.18 8.65
CA GLY A 313 -6.69 -12.89 8.39
C GLY A 313 -5.76 -12.86 9.60
N ARG A 314 -5.57 -11.70 10.22
CA ARG A 314 -4.75 -11.54 11.43
C ARG A 314 -5.28 -12.39 12.60
N ARG A 315 -6.59 -12.31 12.91
CA ARG A 315 -7.21 -13.08 14.00
C ARG A 315 -7.09 -14.59 13.75
N MET A 316 -7.22 -15.02 12.50
CA MET A 316 -7.07 -16.41 12.12
C MET A 316 -5.64 -16.91 12.36
N LEU A 317 -4.62 -16.13 11.99
CA LEU A 317 -3.22 -16.47 12.25
C LEU A 317 -2.90 -16.52 13.76
N GLN A 318 -3.54 -15.68 14.56
CA GLN A 318 -3.37 -15.62 16.03
C GLN A 318 -4.28 -16.59 16.79
N SER A 319 -5.08 -17.42 16.12
CA SER A 319 -5.97 -18.39 16.76
C SER A 319 -5.20 -19.39 17.62
N LYS A 320 -5.89 -19.96 18.65
CA LYS A 320 -5.29 -20.91 19.63
C LYS A 320 -6.11 -22.20 19.68
N GLY A 321 -5.53 -23.23 20.28
CA GLY A 321 -6.23 -24.48 20.59
C GLY A 321 -6.81 -25.21 19.38
N ALA A 322 -8.08 -25.60 19.44
CA ALA A 322 -8.78 -26.35 18.39
C ALA A 322 -8.89 -25.55 17.08
N ALA A 323 -9.16 -24.25 17.18
CA ALA A 323 -9.23 -23.36 16.01
C ALA A 323 -7.91 -23.31 15.21
N LYS A 324 -6.77 -23.27 15.91
CA LYS A 324 -5.46 -23.33 15.27
C LYS A 324 -5.18 -24.66 14.58
N ARG A 325 -5.61 -25.80 15.21
CA ARG A 325 -5.49 -27.11 14.57
C ARG A 325 -6.34 -27.21 13.31
N ALA A 326 -7.59 -26.72 13.37
CA ALA A 326 -8.48 -26.66 12.20
C ALA A 326 -7.89 -25.80 11.08
N LEU A 327 -7.32 -24.63 11.41
CA LEU A 327 -6.62 -23.77 10.45
C LEU A 327 -5.50 -24.53 9.73
N PHE A 328 -4.64 -25.24 10.45
CA PHE A 328 -3.55 -26.00 9.81
C PHE A 328 -4.06 -27.14 8.93
N ALA A 329 -5.09 -27.85 9.37
CA ALA A 329 -5.74 -28.86 8.55
C ALA A 329 -6.31 -28.27 7.25
N THR A 330 -6.99 -27.13 7.34
CA THR A 330 -7.50 -26.39 6.17
C THR A 330 -6.37 -25.94 5.25
N MET A 331 -5.30 -25.36 5.78
CA MET A 331 -4.13 -24.94 5.00
C MET A 331 -3.49 -26.12 4.26
N SER A 332 -3.37 -27.27 4.94
CA SER A 332 -2.85 -28.50 4.33
C SER A 332 -3.73 -28.99 3.19
N VAL A 333 -5.06 -29.02 3.37
CA VAL A 333 -6.01 -29.39 2.30
C VAL A 333 -5.88 -28.45 1.12
N ILE A 334 -5.86 -27.13 1.36
CA ILE A 334 -5.70 -26.10 0.32
C ILE A 334 -4.42 -26.34 -0.47
N SER A 335 -3.29 -26.62 0.21
CA SER A 335 -1.99 -26.87 -0.44
C SER A 335 -2.00 -28.01 -1.46
N HIS A 336 -2.93 -28.96 -1.32
CA HIS A 336 -3.06 -30.14 -2.20
C HIS A 336 -4.29 -30.09 -3.12
N THR A 337 -5.05 -28.97 -3.09
CA THR A 337 -6.31 -28.87 -3.85
C THR A 337 -6.24 -27.70 -4.84
N PRO A 338 -5.85 -27.93 -6.12
CA PRO A 338 -5.67 -26.85 -7.11
C PRO A 338 -6.85 -25.90 -7.28
N PRO A 339 -8.14 -26.34 -7.29
CA PRO A 339 -9.26 -25.42 -7.34
C PRO A 339 -9.35 -24.48 -6.14
N ALA A 340 -9.07 -24.99 -4.92
CA ALA A 340 -9.06 -24.15 -3.70
C ALA A 340 -7.89 -23.14 -3.71
N GLN A 341 -6.72 -23.56 -4.18
CA GLN A 341 -5.58 -22.66 -4.38
C GLN A 341 -5.93 -21.50 -5.31
N ARG A 342 -6.53 -21.80 -6.48
CA ARG A 342 -6.96 -20.77 -7.45
C ARG A 342 -7.96 -19.80 -6.84
N ALA A 343 -8.97 -20.29 -6.13
CA ALA A 343 -9.98 -19.44 -5.48
C ALA A 343 -9.36 -18.49 -4.46
N ILE A 344 -8.44 -18.98 -3.61
CA ILE A 344 -7.75 -18.15 -2.62
C ILE A 344 -6.82 -17.14 -3.28
N VAL A 345 -6.05 -17.56 -4.28
CA VAL A 345 -5.15 -16.65 -4.99
C VAL A 345 -5.95 -15.58 -5.73
N HIS A 346 -7.05 -15.94 -6.37
CA HIS A 346 -7.95 -14.95 -6.97
C HIS A 346 -8.43 -13.94 -5.93
N GLN A 347 -8.88 -14.38 -4.76
CA GLN A 347 -9.31 -13.48 -3.67
C GLN A 347 -8.15 -12.62 -3.11
N LEU A 348 -6.91 -13.12 -3.10
CA LEU A 348 -5.74 -12.35 -2.67
C LEU A 348 -5.36 -11.27 -3.69
N LEU A 349 -5.58 -11.52 -4.98
CA LEU A 349 -5.17 -10.65 -6.09
C LEU A 349 -6.28 -9.70 -6.56
N SER A 350 -7.56 -10.03 -6.30
CA SER A 350 -8.71 -9.16 -6.53
C SER A 350 -8.87 -8.18 -5.36
N GLY A 351 -8.35 -6.98 -5.51
CA GLY A 351 -8.45 -5.93 -4.47
C GLY A 351 -7.60 -4.75 -4.78
#